data_95d0875c8889a0edf4720be8ab64b637
#
_entry.id   95d0875c8889a0edf4720be8ab64b637
#
_cell.length_a   1.000
_cell.length_b   1.000
_cell.length_c   1.000
_cell.angle_alpha   90.00
_cell.angle_beta   90.00
_cell.angle_gamma   90.00
#
_symmetry.space_group_name_H-M   'P 1'
#
loop_
_entity.id
_entity.type
_entity.pdbx_description
1 polymer ?
#
loop_
_entity_poly.entity_id
_entity_poly.type
_entity_poly.pdbx_seq_one_letter_code
_entity_poly.pdbx_strand_id
1 'polypeptide(L)'
;GKLFSEVTDTIKILQSRGIEIYIASGDRKGAINKLAEILNVNKKHAFGTVSPKGKCKVVRCLKDRGYKVMMVGDGLNDVLAFNNADVSVLTVEQEEEVSPKLINKTDYVIQKISEVISIDF
;
A
#
# COMPACT_ATOMS: atom_id res chain seq x y z
N GLY A 1 -13.26 -6.20 12.99
CA GLY A 1 -13.78 -7.28 12.13
C GLY A 1 -12.65 -8.12 11.53
N LYS A 2 -13.03 -9.12 10.79
CA LYS A 2 -12.07 -10.04 10.15
C LYS A 2 -11.08 -9.33 9.23
N LEU A 3 -11.52 -8.30 8.52
CA LEU A 3 -10.67 -7.56 7.59
C LEU A 3 -9.53 -6.84 8.32
N PHE A 4 -9.84 -6.14 9.42
CA PHE A 4 -8.82 -5.46 10.21
C PHE A 4 -7.85 -6.43 10.86
N SER A 5 -8.36 -7.57 11.33
CA SER A 5 -7.51 -8.61 11.90
C SER A 5 -6.49 -9.13 10.89
N GLU A 6 -6.93 -9.40 9.64
CA GLU A 6 -6.04 -9.85 8.57
C GLU A 6 -4.98 -8.80 8.23
N VAL A 7 -5.39 -7.55 8.08
CA VAL A 7 -4.46 -6.44 7.78
C VAL A 7 -3.47 -6.25 8.92
N THR A 8 -3.94 -6.25 10.16
CA THR A 8 -3.09 -6.09 11.33
C THR A 8 -2.05 -7.21 11.42
N ASP A 9 -2.47 -8.44 11.23
CA ASP A 9 -1.56 -9.61 11.28
C ASP A 9 -0.53 -9.55 10.15
N THR A 10 -0.95 -9.17 8.95
CA THR A 10 -0.06 -9.01 7.80
C THR A 10 1.01 -7.96 8.08
N ILE A 11 0.61 -6.81 8.59
CA ILE A 11 1.55 -5.73 8.93
C ILE A 11 2.54 -6.16 10.00
N LYS A 12 2.08 -6.87 11.04
CA LYS A 12 2.97 -7.40 12.09
C LYS A 12 4.04 -8.32 11.51
N ILE A 13 3.65 -9.21 10.60
CA ILE A 13 4.59 -10.14 9.97
C ILE A 13 5.62 -9.37 9.16
N LEU A 14 5.20 -8.41 8.35
CA LEU A 14 6.11 -7.59 7.56
C LEU A 14 7.07 -6.80 8.45
N GLN A 15 6.56 -6.19 9.51
CA GLN A 15 7.38 -5.45 10.47
C GLN A 15 8.39 -6.36 11.17
N SER A 16 8.02 -7.60 11.48
CA SER A 16 8.92 -8.57 12.08
C SER A 16 10.11 -8.94 11.18
N ARG A 17 9.96 -8.71 9.87
CA ARG A 17 11.02 -8.90 8.87
C ARG A 17 11.84 -7.64 8.63
N GLY A 18 11.61 -6.59 9.40
CA GLY A 18 12.31 -5.31 9.24
C GLY A 18 11.75 -4.43 8.13
N ILE A 19 10.56 -4.73 7.63
CA ILE A 19 9.91 -3.93 6.59
C ILE A 19 9.15 -2.78 7.25
N GLU A 20 9.42 -1.55 6.82
CA GLU A 20 8.71 -0.36 7.28
C GLU A 20 7.41 -0.20 6.51
N ILE A 21 6.35 0.15 7.24
CA ILE A 21 5.02 0.30 6.67
C ILE A 21 4.67 1.78 6.58
N TYR A 22 4.16 2.20 5.42
CA TYR A 22 3.69 3.54 5.17
C TYR A 22 2.23 3.48 4.68
N ILE A 23 1.46 4.50 5.01
CA ILE A 23 0.07 4.65 4.57
C ILE A 23 -0.03 5.97 3.82
N ALA A 24 -0.57 5.93 2.61
CA ALA A 24 -0.85 7.13 1.83
C ALA A 24 -2.28 7.05 1.28
N SER A 25 -3.13 7.98 1.67
CA SER A 25 -4.56 7.94 1.38
C SER A 25 -5.10 9.33 1.06
N GLY A 26 -6.15 9.37 0.24
CA GLY A 26 -6.92 10.58 0.02
C GLY A 26 -7.81 10.97 1.19
N ASP A 27 -7.99 10.09 2.16
CA ASP A 27 -8.82 10.34 3.35
C ASP A 27 -8.19 11.41 4.25
N ARG A 28 -9.02 11.97 5.14
CA ARG A 28 -8.58 13.02 6.07
C ARG A 28 -7.50 12.51 7.01
N LYS A 29 -6.58 13.40 7.34
CA LYS A 29 -5.44 13.09 8.22
C LYS A 29 -5.89 12.47 9.55
N GLY A 30 -6.96 12.96 10.15
CA GLY A 30 -7.50 12.41 11.40
C GLY A 30 -7.90 10.94 11.28
N ALA A 31 -8.58 10.58 10.18
CA ALA A 31 -8.97 9.20 9.92
C ALA A 31 -7.75 8.30 9.70
N ILE A 32 -6.75 8.81 8.98
CA ILE A 32 -5.53 8.05 8.71
C ILE A 32 -4.68 7.88 9.97
N ASN A 33 -4.64 8.87 10.84
CA ASN A 33 -3.96 8.74 12.14
C ASN A 33 -4.61 7.64 13.02
N LYS A 34 -5.94 7.57 13.03
CA LYS A 34 -6.65 6.49 13.74
C LYS A 34 -6.33 5.12 13.15
N LEU A 35 -6.32 5.03 11.82
CA LEU A 35 -5.97 3.79 11.14
C LEU A 35 -4.54 3.35 11.49
N ALA A 36 -3.59 4.27 11.44
CA ALA A 36 -2.20 4.00 11.80
C ALA A 36 -2.09 3.48 13.24
N GLU A 37 -2.85 4.06 14.16
CA GLU A 37 -2.88 3.61 15.54
C GLU A 37 -3.41 2.17 15.66
N ILE A 38 -4.52 1.86 14.99
CA ILE A 38 -5.10 0.51 14.96
C ILE A 38 -4.12 -0.51 14.38
N LEU A 39 -3.43 -0.13 13.30
CA LEU A 39 -2.51 -1.02 12.59
C LEU A 39 -1.10 -1.04 13.19
N ASN A 40 -0.86 -0.27 14.24
CA ASN A 40 0.46 -0.11 14.85
C ASN A 40 1.52 0.37 13.84
N VAL A 41 1.13 1.36 13.05
CA VAL A 41 2.01 2.05 12.12
C VAL A 41 2.37 3.42 12.71
N ASN A 42 3.63 3.80 12.62
CA ASN A 42 4.08 5.10 13.11
C ASN A 42 3.30 6.22 12.41
N LYS A 43 2.75 7.15 13.17
CA LYS A 43 1.98 8.28 12.64
C LYS A 43 2.79 9.14 11.66
N LYS A 44 4.10 9.18 11.81
CA LYS A 44 4.99 9.86 10.87
C LYS A 44 5.06 9.17 9.50
N HIS A 45 4.64 7.91 9.43
CA HIS A 45 4.53 7.15 8.19
C HIS A 45 3.12 7.17 7.61
N ALA A 46 2.21 7.94 8.19
CA ALA A 46 0.82 7.99 7.78
C ALA A 46 0.51 9.34 7.14
N PHE A 47 0.16 9.33 5.85
CA PHE A 47 -0.14 10.53 5.07
C PHE A 47 -1.59 10.51 4.64
N GLY A 48 -2.34 11.49 5.11
CA GLY A 48 -3.73 11.73 4.71
C GLY A 48 -3.84 12.85 3.69
N THR A 49 -4.99 12.94 3.02
CA THR A 49 -5.30 13.96 2.03
C THR A 49 -4.27 13.98 0.88
N VAL A 50 -3.85 12.80 0.45
CA VAL A 50 -2.81 12.63 -0.57
C VAL A 50 -3.45 12.40 -1.93
N SER A 51 -3.10 13.25 -2.91
CA SER A 51 -3.51 13.08 -4.31
C SER A 51 -2.75 11.91 -4.97
N PRO A 52 -3.18 11.46 -6.17
CA PRO A 52 -2.41 10.48 -6.93
C PRO A 52 -0.94 10.88 -7.14
N LYS A 53 -0.69 12.14 -7.46
CA LYS A 53 0.67 12.69 -7.57
C LYS A 53 1.40 12.66 -6.23
N GLY A 54 0.69 12.94 -5.14
CA GLY A 54 1.24 12.88 -3.79
C GLY A 54 1.65 11.48 -3.40
N LYS A 55 0.87 10.46 -3.75
CA LYS A 55 1.24 9.06 -3.53
C LYS A 55 2.53 8.70 -4.27
N CYS A 56 2.63 9.12 -5.53
CA CYS A 56 3.85 8.96 -6.31
C CYS A 56 5.05 9.63 -5.64
N LYS A 57 4.86 10.84 -5.13
CA LYS A 57 5.90 11.58 -4.42
C LYS A 57 6.40 10.85 -3.18
N VAL A 58 5.50 10.26 -2.41
CA VAL A 58 5.88 9.45 -1.23
C VAL A 58 6.78 8.29 -1.67
N VAL A 59 6.39 7.55 -2.71
CA VAL A 59 7.19 6.45 -3.25
C VAL A 59 8.58 6.93 -3.68
N ARG A 60 8.65 8.02 -4.44
CA ARG A 60 9.91 8.55 -4.94
C ARG A 60 10.82 9.04 -3.80
N CYS A 61 10.25 9.70 -2.81
CA CYS A 61 11.02 10.15 -1.65
C CYS A 61 11.64 8.98 -0.88
N LEU A 62 10.92 7.89 -0.73
CA LEU A 62 11.43 6.69 -0.07
C LEU A 62 12.55 6.05 -0.89
N LYS A 63 12.39 5.96 -2.21
CA LYS A 63 13.43 5.44 -3.09
C LYS A 63 14.68 6.33 -3.06
N ASP A 64 14.52 7.64 -3.06
CA ASP A 64 15.64 8.59 -2.97
C ASP A 64 16.42 8.44 -1.66
N ARG A 65 15.76 7.95 -0.61
CA ARG A 65 16.40 7.65 0.68
C ARG A 65 17.04 6.28 0.72
N GLY A 66 17.03 5.53 -0.38
CA GLY A 66 17.67 4.23 -0.49
C GLY A 66 16.77 3.04 -0.18
N TYR A 67 15.48 3.25 0.02
CA TYR A 67 14.55 2.14 0.26
C TYR A 67 14.12 1.48 -1.05
N LYS A 68 13.91 0.18 -0.98
CA LYS A 68 13.19 -0.56 -2.00
C LYS A 68 11.71 -0.51 -1.62
N VAL A 69 10.84 -0.11 -2.54
CA VAL A 69 9.44 0.21 -2.23
C VAL A 69 8.49 -0.72 -2.96
N MET A 70 7.60 -1.36 -2.20
CA MET A 70 6.42 -2.06 -2.70
C MET A 70 5.22 -1.13 -2.52
N MET A 71 4.52 -0.83 -3.61
CA MET A 71 3.28 -0.06 -3.59
C MET A 71 2.10 -1.00 -3.72
N VAL A 72 1.20 -0.96 -2.74
CA VAL A 72 -0.03 -1.75 -2.75
C VAL A 72 -1.21 -0.78 -2.89
N GLY A 73 -2.07 -1.02 -3.84
CA GLY A 73 -3.21 -0.15 -4.09
C GLY A 73 -4.34 -0.87 -4.82
N ASP A 74 -5.50 -0.21 -4.93
CA ASP A 74 -6.71 -0.86 -5.44
C ASP A 74 -7.28 -0.22 -6.70
N GLY A 75 -6.68 0.84 -7.23
CA GLY A 75 -7.33 1.53 -8.33
C GLY A 75 -6.46 2.44 -9.17
N LEU A 76 -7.14 3.16 -10.07
CA LEU A 76 -6.50 4.07 -11.01
C LEU A 76 -5.75 5.22 -10.34
N ASN A 77 -6.16 5.61 -9.15
CA ASN A 77 -5.50 6.65 -8.37
C ASN A 77 -4.09 6.27 -7.93
N ASP A 78 -3.74 4.99 -8.03
CA ASP A 78 -2.46 4.47 -7.57
C ASP A 78 -1.47 4.21 -8.72
N VAL A 79 -1.88 4.41 -9.98
CA VAL A 79 -1.08 4.08 -11.16
C VAL A 79 0.25 4.83 -11.19
N LEU A 80 0.25 6.12 -10.87
CA LEU A 80 1.49 6.90 -10.85
C LEU A 80 2.47 6.34 -9.81
N ALA A 81 1.97 5.99 -8.63
CA ALA A 81 2.78 5.39 -7.59
C ALA A 81 3.26 3.99 -7.98
N PHE A 82 2.40 3.18 -8.60
CA PHE A 82 2.79 1.87 -9.12
C PHE A 82 3.96 1.97 -10.11
N ASN A 83 3.89 2.92 -11.03
CA ASN A 83 4.92 3.09 -12.06
C ASN A 83 6.28 3.50 -11.48
N ASN A 84 6.31 4.05 -10.29
CA ASN A 84 7.54 4.50 -9.64
C ASN A 84 8.04 3.55 -8.56
N ALA A 85 7.23 2.60 -8.12
CA ALA A 85 7.62 1.62 -7.12
C ALA A 85 8.54 0.54 -7.72
N ASP A 86 9.30 -0.11 -6.86
CA ASP A 86 10.12 -1.26 -7.27
C ASP A 86 9.24 -2.48 -7.52
N VAL A 87 8.19 -2.63 -6.72
CA VAL A 87 7.18 -3.68 -6.89
C VAL A 87 5.81 -3.05 -6.75
N SER A 88 4.92 -3.34 -7.69
CA SER A 88 3.54 -2.87 -7.66
C SER A 88 2.58 -4.02 -7.49
N VAL A 89 1.62 -3.84 -6.56
CA VAL A 89 0.65 -4.86 -6.18
C VAL A 89 -0.76 -4.27 -6.23
N LEU A 90 -1.59 -4.81 -7.09
CA LEU A 90 -3.00 -4.43 -7.19
C LEU A 90 -3.84 -5.36 -6.31
N THR A 91 -4.65 -4.77 -5.42
CA THR A 91 -5.65 -5.52 -4.66
C THR A 91 -6.99 -5.45 -5.37
N VAL A 92 -7.62 -6.60 -5.54
CA VAL A 92 -8.95 -6.68 -6.17
C VAL A 92 -9.89 -7.49 -5.29
N GLU A 93 -11.15 -7.08 -5.24
CA GLU A 93 -12.17 -7.91 -4.60
C GLU A 93 -12.55 -9.06 -5.52
N GLN A 94 -13.00 -10.17 -4.94
CA GLN A 94 -13.21 -11.44 -5.64
C GLN A 94 -14.17 -11.33 -6.83
N GLU A 95 -15.18 -10.45 -6.76
CA GLU A 95 -16.20 -10.28 -7.79
C GLU A 95 -16.03 -8.99 -8.59
N GLU A 96 -14.95 -8.27 -8.37
CA GLU A 96 -14.68 -7.00 -9.02
C GLU A 96 -14.16 -7.20 -10.43
N GLU A 97 -14.76 -6.49 -11.38
CA GLU A 97 -14.20 -6.40 -12.73
C GLU A 97 -13.08 -5.38 -12.73
N VAL A 98 -11.88 -5.83 -13.08
CA VAL A 98 -10.71 -4.97 -13.12
C VAL A 98 -10.37 -4.63 -14.56
N SER A 99 -10.11 -3.34 -14.83
CA SER A 99 -9.66 -2.89 -16.14
C SER A 99 -8.39 -3.63 -16.55
N PRO A 100 -8.33 -4.20 -17.77
CA PRO A 100 -7.10 -4.81 -18.28
C PRO A 100 -5.91 -3.85 -18.26
N LYS A 101 -6.14 -2.55 -18.45
CA LYS A 101 -5.07 -1.54 -18.37
C LYS A 101 -4.44 -1.50 -16.99
N LEU A 102 -5.25 -1.66 -15.94
CA LEU A 102 -4.76 -1.63 -14.58
C LEU A 102 -3.97 -2.90 -14.24
N ILE A 103 -4.48 -4.06 -14.64
CA ILE A 103 -3.80 -5.34 -14.46
C ILE A 103 -2.43 -5.33 -15.13
N ASN A 104 -2.34 -4.82 -16.37
CA ASN A 104 -1.10 -4.79 -17.14
C ASN A 104 -0.06 -3.80 -16.58
N LYS A 105 -0.44 -2.93 -15.66
CA LYS A 105 0.47 -1.94 -15.06
C LYS A 105 1.00 -2.33 -13.69
N THR A 106 0.69 -3.52 -13.23
CA THR A 106 1.13 -3.99 -11.92
C THR A 106 1.88 -5.32 -12.03
N ASP A 107 2.83 -5.51 -11.14
CA ASP A 107 3.62 -6.73 -11.10
C ASP A 107 2.82 -7.91 -10.54
N TYR A 108 1.93 -7.64 -9.60
CA TYR A 108 1.12 -8.66 -8.94
C TYR A 108 -0.31 -8.19 -8.79
N VAL A 109 -1.24 -9.13 -8.85
CA VAL A 109 -2.66 -8.92 -8.54
C VAL A 109 -3.04 -9.88 -7.43
N ILE A 110 -3.57 -9.36 -6.33
CA ILE A 110 -3.94 -10.15 -5.16
C ILE A 110 -5.39 -9.89 -4.76
N GLN A 111 -6.01 -10.85 -4.09
CA GLN A 111 -7.36 -10.72 -3.53
C GLN A 111 -7.34 -10.52 -2.02
N LYS A 112 -6.34 -11.07 -1.35
CA LYS A 112 -6.19 -10.94 0.10
C LYS A 112 -4.88 -10.23 0.41
N ILE A 113 -4.93 -9.27 1.31
CA ILE A 113 -3.75 -8.49 1.69
C ILE A 113 -2.61 -9.40 2.21
N SER A 114 -2.94 -10.51 2.85
CA SER A 114 -1.93 -11.46 3.35
C SER A 114 -1.06 -12.06 2.27
N GLU A 115 -1.49 -12.03 1.01
CA GLU A 115 -0.69 -12.55 -0.09
C GLU A 115 0.60 -11.75 -0.31
N VAL A 116 0.67 -10.49 0.16
CA VAL A 116 1.91 -9.69 0.06
C VAL A 116 3.06 -10.31 0.84
N ILE A 117 2.77 -11.11 1.86
CA ILE A 117 3.78 -11.80 2.67
C ILE A 117 4.65 -12.74 1.81
N SER A 118 4.06 -13.30 0.76
CA SER A 118 4.73 -14.24 -0.14
C SER A 118 5.46 -13.56 -1.29
N ILE A 119 5.31 -12.26 -1.44
CA ILE A 119 5.99 -11.51 -2.51
C ILE A 119 7.40 -11.18 -2.05
N ASP A 120 8.36 -11.61 -2.84
CA ASP A 120 9.77 -11.31 -2.60
C ASP A 120 10.14 -9.95 -3.20
N PHE A 121 10.84 -9.12 -2.42
CA PHE A 121 11.30 -7.84 -2.94
C PHE A 121 12.45 -7.24 -2.13
#